data_43de9c9c53e4fc3236e3f275dcab6034
#
_entry.id   43de9c9c53e4fc3236e3f275dcab6034
#
_cell.length_a   1.000
_cell.length_b   1.000
_cell.length_c   1.000
_cell.angle_alpha   90.00
_cell.angle_beta   90.00
_cell.angle_gamma   90.00
#
_symmetry.space_group_name_H-M   'P 1'
#
loop_
_entity.id
_entity.type
_entity.pdbx_description
1 polymer ?
#
loop_
_entity_poly.entity_id
_entity_poly.type
_entity_poly.pdbx_seq_one_letter_code
_entity_poly.pdbx_strand_id
1 'polypeptide(L)'
;MAVKTVHRRELTFWEKLYIPQILSGLKITSTHFFRNLFLHTAHLLGRLKQHPASVTIQYPEELRPLMSRYRSRHRLTVREDNTPRCVGCMLCETVCPAKCITIVPGEHPDPDVEKYPIRFDIDLGICVYCGYCVEVCPEDAIRMDTGILDLAAYSREAMQLDIHELMNPALRKPIHGCELDFPHQCKVTGEDMKGSWDGLSAPGES
;
A
#
# COMPACT_ATOMS: atom_id res chain seq x y z
N MET A 1 -31.81 0.14 14.38
CA MET A 1 -30.90 -0.79 13.67
C MET A 1 -31.58 -2.14 13.57
N ALA A 2 -31.81 -2.67 12.37
CA ALA A 2 -32.43 -3.99 12.19
C ALA A 2 -31.37 -5.08 12.48
N VAL A 3 -31.64 -5.92 13.47
CA VAL A 3 -30.78 -7.07 13.77
C VAL A 3 -31.01 -8.14 12.71
N LYS A 4 -30.01 -8.41 11.90
CA LYS A 4 -30.05 -9.50 10.92
C LYS A 4 -29.85 -10.83 11.65
N THR A 5 -30.91 -11.59 11.84
CA THR A 5 -30.84 -12.95 12.39
C THR A 5 -30.28 -13.88 11.32
N VAL A 6 -29.14 -14.50 11.62
CA VAL A 6 -28.53 -15.52 10.74
C VAL A 6 -29.11 -16.88 11.11
N HIS A 7 -29.93 -17.45 10.22
CA HIS A 7 -30.38 -18.84 10.34
C HIS A 7 -29.21 -19.78 10.06
N ARG A 8 -28.74 -20.48 11.06
CA ARG A 8 -27.77 -21.59 10.89
C ARG A 8 -28.54 -22.82 10.46
N ARG A 9 -28.09 -23.43 9.37
CA ARG A 9 -28.62 -24.74 8.92
C ARG A 9 -28.38 -25.79 10.01
N GLU A 10 -29.38 -26.60 10.29
CA GLU A 10 -29.19 -27.73 11.19
C GLU A 10 -28.25 -28.76 10.58
N LEU A 11 -27.31 -29.24 11.38
CA LEU A 11 -26.35 -30.24 10.96
C LEU A 11 -27.03 -31.59 10.71
N THR A 12 -26.72 -32.22 9.60
CA THR A 12 -27.14 -33.58 9.28
C THR A 12 -26.48 -34.59 10.23
N PHE A 13 -27.05 -35.82 10.34
CA PHE A 13 -26.47 -36.85 11.17
C PHE A 13 -24.98 -37.12 10.88
N TRP A 14 -24.58 -37.13 9.59
CA TRP A 14 -23.20 -37.32 9.16
C TRP A 14 -22.31 -36.13 9.52
N GLU A 15 -22.85 -34.94 9.54
CA GLU A 15 -22.12 -33.71 9.97
C GLU A 15 -21.94 -33.69 11.49
N LYS A 16 -22.82 -34.34 12.25
CA LYS A 16 -22.67 -34.50 13.70
C LYS A 16 -21.63 -35.57 14.07
N LEU A 17 -21.34 -36.50 13.16
CA LEU A 17 -20.24 -37.44 13.29
C LEU A 17 -18.91 -36.76 12.94
N TYR A 18 -18.13 -36.41 13.93
CA TYR A 18 -16.82 -35.71 13.75
C TYR A 18 -15.82 -36.45 12.85
N ILE A 19 -15.87 -37.78 12.82
CA ILE A 19 -14.92 -38.63 12.09
C ILE A 19 -14.89 -38.33 10.58
N PRO A 20 -16.02 -38.23 9.84
CA PRO A 20 -16.00 -37.87 8.42
C PRO A 20 -15.40 -36.49 8.16
N GLN A 21 -15.64 -35.53 9.06
CA GLN A 21 -15.10 -34.19 8.94
C GLN A 21 -13.59 -34.16 9.19
N ILE A 22 -13.09 -34.92 10.16
CA ILE A 22 -11.66 -35.09 10.42
C ILE A 22 -10.97 -35.71 9.21
N LEU A 23 -11.53 -36.77 8.63
CA LEU A 23 -10.99 -37.44 7.44
C LEU A 23 -10.98 -36.52 6.22
N SER A 24 -12.02 -35.70 6.05
CA SER A 24 -12.07 -34.69 5.00
C SER A 24 -10.98 -33.63 5.18
N GLY A 25 -10.81 -33.12 6.39
CA GLY A 25 -9.73 -32.19 6.71
C GLY A 25 -8.34 -32.78 6.50
N LEU A 26 -8.15 -34.04 6.95
CA LEU A 26 -6.88 -34.75 6.75
C LEU A 26 -6.57 -34.99 5.27
N LYS A 27 -7.58 -35.29 4.45
CA LYS A 27 -7.43 -35.43 3.00
C LYS A 27 -6.94 -34.11 2.37
N ILE A 28 -7.51 -32.96 2.77
CA ILE A 28 -7.13 -31.65 2.26
C ILE A 28 -5.68 -31.35 2.63
N THR A 29 -5.33 -31.49 3.90
CA THR A 29 -3.96 -31.18 4.37
C THR A 29 -2.92 -32.13 3.76
N SER A 30 -3.21 -33.41 3.64
CA SER A 30 -2.34 -34.39 2.99
C SER A 30 -2.13 -34.07 1.50
N THR A 31 -3.19 -33.68 0.79
CA THR A 31 -3.09 -33.28 -0.62
C THR A 31 -2.17 -32.06 -0.77
N HIS A 32 -2.33 -31.03 0.07
CA HIS A 32 -1.44 -29.88 0.07
C HIS A 32 0.00 -30.25 0.41
N PHE A 33 0.21 -31.12 1.40
CA PHE A 33 1.54 -31.57 1.80
C PHE A 33 2.26 -32.28 0.65
N PHE A 34 1.66 -33.30 0.05
CA PHE A 34 2.29 -34.04 -1.04
C PHE A 34 2.51 -33.19 -2.29
N ARG A 35 1.54 -32.35 -2.63
CA ARG A 35 1.69 -31.38 -3.72
C ARG A 35 2.88 -30.43 -3.50
N ASN A 36 2.97 -29.84 -2.31
CA ASN A 36 4.03 -28.89 -1.99
C ASN A 36 5.39 -29.60 -1.91
N LEU A 37 5.44 -30.82 -1.35
CA LEU A 37 6.65 -31.62 -1.32
C LEU A 37 7.16 -31.90 -2.74
N PHE A 38 6.27 -32.29 -3.65
CA PHE A 38 6.62 -32.53 -5.05
C PHE A 38 7.12 -31.24 -5.75
N LEU A 39 6.43 -30.12 -5.54
CA LEU A 39 6.83 -28.83 -6.12
C LEU A 39 8.20 -28.37 -5.58
N HIS A 40 8.46 -28.53 -4.28
CA HIS A 40 9.75 -28.18 -3.69
C HIS A 40 10.88 -29.07 -4.23
N THR A 41 10.66 -30.38 -4.30
CA THR A 41 11.67 -31.30 -4.87
C THR A 41 11.93 -31.00 -6.34
N ALA A 42 10.91 -30.72 -7.13
CA ALA A 42 11.05 -30.33 -8.52
C ALA A 42 11.80 -28.99 -8.71
N HIS A 43 11.58 -28.03 -7.80
CA HIS A 43 12.32 -26.77 -7.77
C HIS A 43 13.79 -26.99 -7.40
N LEU A 44 14.09 -27.80 -6.39
CA LEU A 44 15.48 -28.17 -6.03
C LEU A 44 16.23 -28.86 -7.16
N LEU A 45 15.52 -29.64 -7.99
CA LEU A 45 16.08 -30.29 -9.16
C LEU A 45 16.17 -29.36 -10.40
N GLY A 46 15.88 -28.07 -10.24
CA GLY A 46 15.97 -27.05 -11.28
C GLY A 46 14.94 -27.18 -12.43
N ARG A 47 13.93 -28.05 -12.27
CA ARG A 47 12.90 -28.28 -13.30
C ARG A 47 11.81 -27.22 -13.34
N LEU A 48 11.59 -26.51 -12.23
CA LEU A 48 10.61 -25.42 -12.10
C LEU A 48 11.35 -24.14 -11.74
N LYS A 49 11.40 -23.19 -12.67
CA LYS A 49 12.05 -21.87 -12.47
C LYS A 49 11.15 -20.83 -11.79
N GLN A 50 9.85 -21.09 -11.78
CA GLN A 50 8.85 -20.13 -11.27
C GLN A 50 8.02 -20.76 -10.17
N HIS A 51 7.95 -20.08 -9.05
CA HIS A 51 7.15 -20.36 -7.85
C HIS A 51 7.65 -21.51 -6.95
N PRO A 52 8.32 -21.18 -5.86
CA PRO A 52 8.43 -22.10 -4.74
C PRO A 52 7.00 -22.43 -4.26
N ALA A 53 6.78 -23.67 -3.80
CA ALA A 53 5.49 -24.09 -3.23
C ALA A 53 5.12 -23.31 -1.96
N SER A 54 6.00 -22.47 -1.48
CA SER A 54 5.80 -21.58 -0.33
C SER A 54 5.14 -20.27 -0.78
N VAL A 55 4.06 -19.89 -0.08
CA VAL A 55 3.37 -18.60 -0.26
C VAL A 55 4.05 -17.49 0.56
N THR A 56 5.01 -17.86 1.40
CA THR A 56 5.73 -16.91 2.25
C THR A 56 6.76 -16.12 1.45
N ILE A 57 6.83 -14.83 1.76
CA ILE A 57 7.81 -13.91 1.19
C ILE A 57 8.89 -13.70 2.23
N GLN A 58 10.15 -13.80 1.80
CA GLN A 58 11.32 -13.63 2.66
C GLN A 58 11.64 -12.14 2.80
N TYR A 59 10.92 -11.47 3.69
CA TYR A 59 11.23 -10.08 4.02
C TYR A 59 12.51 -10.03 4.88
N PRO A 60 13.48 -9.10 4.64
CA PRO A 60 13.40 -7.96 3.71
C PRO A 60 13.94 -8.22 2.29
N GLU A 61 14.46 -9.42 2.00
CA GLU A 61 15.08 -9.74 0.71
C GLU A 61 14.07 -9.74 -0.44
N GLU A 62 12.83 -10.15 -0.13
CA GLU A 62 11.71 -10.13 -1.06
C GLU A 62 10.61 -9.23 -0.51
N LEU A 63 10.12 -8.32 -1.35
CA LEU A 63 9.00 -7.44 -1.03
C LEU A 63 7.80 -7.79 -1.91
N ARG A 64 6.60 -7.65 -1.35
CA ARG A 64 5.38 -7.77 -2.15
C ARG A 64 5.31 -6.64 -3.17
N PRO A 65 4.91 -6.94 -4.42
CA PRO A 65 4.59 -5.89 -5.38
C PRO A 65 3.48 -5.01 -4.81
N LEU A 66 3.70 -3.69 -4.86
CA LEU A 66 2.72 -2.73 -4.41
C LEU A 66 1.65 -2.54 -5.47
N MET A 67 0.41 -2.48 -5.05
CA MET A 67 -0.70 -2.15 -5.95
C MET A 67 -0.58 -0.70 -6.43
N SER A 68 -1.08 -0.39 -7.64
CA SER A 68 -1.06 0.98 -8.19
C SER A 68 -1.79 2.02 -7.33
N ARG A 69 -2.72 1.56 -6.48
CA ARG A 69 -3.48 2.39 -5.53
C ARG A 69 -2.91 2.36 -4.10
N TYR A 70 -1.67 1.88 -3.95
CA TYR A 70 -1.05 1.83 -2.63
C TYR A 70 -0.82 3.25 -2.09
N ARG A 71 -1.07 3.44 -0.79
CA ARG A 71 -0.89 4.71 -0.09
C ARG A 71 0.40 4.65 0.72
N SER A 72 1.44 5.26 0.19
CA SER A 72 2.76 5.37 0.81
C SER A 72 2.98 6.75 1.44
N ARG A 73 4.22 7.07 1.82
CA ARG A 73 4.59 8.41 2.36
C ARG A 73 4.11 9.53 1.43
N HIS A 74 3.65 10.62 2.01
CA HIS A 74 3.21 11.79 1.28
C HIS A 74 4.38 12.49 0.58
N ARG A 75 4.08 13.11 -0.57
CA ARG A 75 4.94 14.06 -1.25
C ARG A 75 4.11 15.19 -1.82
N LEU A 76 4.75 16.36 -2.00
CA LEU A 76 4.20 17.45 -2.77
C LEU A 76 4.75 17.42 -4.20
N THR A 77 3.86 17.61 -5.16
CA THR A 77 4.25 17.83 -6.56
C THR A 77 4.78 19.24 -6.72
N VAL A 78 5.80 19.35 -7.55
CA VAL A 78 6.45 20.64 -7.82
C VAL A 78 6.30 21.00 -9.29
N ARG A 79 6.36 22.29 -9.58
CA ARG A 79 6.40 22.84 -10.93
C ARG A 79 7.82 22.75 -11.49
N GLU A 80 8.01 23.17 -12.74
CA GLU A 80 9.32 23.18 -13.40
C GLU A 80 10.31 24.15 -12.74
N ASP A 81 9.80 25.21 -12.13
CA ASP A 81 10.54 26.22 -11.38
C ASP A 81 10.89 25.80 -9.93
N ASN A 82 10.62 24.54 -9.55
CA ASN A 82 10.77 24.00 -8.20
C ASN A 82 9.85 24.60 -7.14
N THR A 83 8.85 25.37 -7.51
CA THR A 83 7.82 25.82 -6.59
C THR A 83 6.77 24.72 -6.35
N PRO A 84 6.11 24.65 -5.17
CA PRO A 84 5.04 23.68 -4.94
C PRO A 84 3.84 23.99 -5.84
N ARG A 85 3.18 22.94 -6.35
CA ARG A 85 1.90 23.12 -7.07
C ARG A 85 0.77 23.53 -6.14
N CYS A 86 0.96 23.36 -4.83
CA CYS A 86 -0.02 23.69 -3.81
C CYS A 86 -0.33 25.21 -3.81
N VAL A 87 -1.61 25.54 -3.83
CA VAL A 87 -2.11 26.93 -3.78
C VAL A 87 -2.60 27.31 -2.37
N GLY A 88 -2.31 26.52 -1.35
CA GLY A 88 -2.68 26.84 0.03
C GLY A 88 -4.20 26.91 0.28
N CYS A 89 -5.02 26.13 -0.45
CA CYS A 89 -6.49 26.18 -0.33
C CYS A 89 -7.04 25.53 0.95
N MET A 90 -6.20 24.83 1.75
CA MET A 90 -6.53 24.17 3.02
C MET A 90 -7.61 23.07 2.95
N LEU A 91 -8.03 22.62 1.77
CA LEU A 91 -9.04 21.55 1.65
C LEU A 91 -8.55 20.23 2.23
N CYS A 92 -7.27 19.87 2.02
CA CYS A 92 -6.69 18.65 2.58
C CYS A 92 -6.56 18.69 4.11
N GLU A 93 -6.32 19.86 4.72
CA GLU A 93 -6.37 20.06 6.17
C GLU A 93 -7.79 19.86 6.71
N THR A 94 -8.78 20.47 6.04
CA THR A 94 -10.19 20.41 6.45
C THR A 94 -10.75 18.99 6.38
N VAL A 95 -10.43 18.23 5.32
CA VAL A 95 -10.96 16.87 5.13
C VAL A 95 -10.24 15.81 5.96
N CYS A 96 -9.08 16.15 6.53
CA CYS A 96 -8.27 15.19 7.27
C CYS A 96 -8.97 14.70 8.54
N PRO A 97 -9.33 13.40 8.67
CA PRO A 97 -10.01 12.87 9.85
C PRO A 97 -9.11 12.88 11.10
N ALA A 98 -7.79 12.75 10.90
CA ALA A 98 -6.79 12.75 11.98
C ALA A 98 -6.26 14.15 12.29
N LYS A 99 -6.62 15.17 11.49
CA LYS A 99 -6.12 16.55 11.62
C LYS A 99 -4.58 16.61 11.71
N CYS A 100 -3.92 15.80 10.90
CA CYS A 100 -2.46 15.68 10.88
C CYS A 100 -1.78 16.66 9.89
N ILE A 101 -2.56 17.46 9.14
CA ILE A 101 -2.06 18.41 8.16
C ILE A 101 -2.29 19.81 8.70
N THR A 102 -1.26 20.65 8.64
CA THR A 102 -1.33 22.06 9.00
C THR A 102 -0.78 22.90 7.86
N ILE A 103 -1.57 23.87 7.39
CA ILE A 103 -1.22 24.72 6.27
C ILE A 103 -1.34 26.17 6.68
N VAL A 104 -0.29 26.94 6.43
CA VAL A 104 -0.31 28.41 6.55
C VAL A 104 -0.20 29.00 5.15
N PRO A 105 -1.29 29.53 4.60
CA PRO A 105 -1.28 30.18 3.30
C PRO A 105 -0.62 31.55 3.39
N GLY A 106 -0.03 32.00 2.30
CA GLY A 106 0.52 33.33 2.15
C GLY A 106 0.27 33.90 0.77
N GLU A 107 0.53 35.19 0.62
CA GLU A 107 0.47 35.89 -0.65
C GLU A 107 1.82 35.70 -1.38
N HIS A 108 1.75 35.34 -2.66
CA HIS A 108 2.94 35.16 -3.46
C HIS A 108 3.48 36.50 -3.92
N PRO A 109 4.81 36.73 -3.97
CA PRO A 109 5.38 37.98 -4.46
C PRO A 109 5.10 38.25 -5.95
N ASP A 110 4.78 37.19 -6.72
CA ASP A 110 4.35 37.30 -8.11
C ASP A 110 2.85 37.56 -8.17
N PRO A 111 2.37 38.64 -8.81
CA PRO A 111 0.97 39.03 -8.89
C PRO A 111 0.09 38.01 -9.66
N ASP A 112 0.70 37.14 -10.50
CA ASP A 112 -0.01 36.12 -11.25
C ASP A 112 -0.35 34.88 -10.38
N VAL A 113 0.21 34.79 -9.16
CA VAL A 113 -0.05 33.67 -8.21
C VAL A 113 -0.68 34.26 -6.94
N GLU A 114 -2.00 34.05 -6.76
CA GLU A 114 -2.70 34.64 -5.63
C GLU A 114 -2.21 34.14 -4.27
N LYS A 115 -2.03 32.81 -4.14
CA LYS A 115 -1.70 32.18 -2.85
C LYS A 115 -0.73 31.01 -3.03
N TYR A 116 0.10 30.81 -2.03
CA TYR A 116 0.98 29.66 -1.91
C TYR A 116 1.09 29.25 -0.42
N PRO A 117 1.49 28.02 -0.11
CA PRO A 117 1.73 27.63 1.28
C PRO A 117 3.08 28.15 1.75
N ILE A 118 3.09 29.02 2.76
CA ILE A 118 4.31 29.42 3.49
C ILE A 118 4.79 28.22 4.33
N ARG A 119 3.84 27.49 4.92
CA ARG A 119 4.09 26.33 5.74
C ARG A 119 3.11 25.22 5.37
N PHE A 120 3.63 24.01 5.22
CA PHE A 120 2.85 22.82 4.96
C PHE A 120 3.48 21.67 5.73
N ASP A 121 2.85 21.30 6.83
CA ASP A 121 3.36 20.23 7.71
C ASP A 121 2.41 19.06 7.73
N ILE A 122 2.96 17.86 7.77
CA ILE A 122 2.22 16.61 7.98
C ILE A 122 2.82 15.85 9.15
N ASP A 123 2.00 15.54 10.15
CA ASP A 123 2.39 14.67 11.25
C ASP A 123 2.07 13.20 10.90
N LEU A 124 3.12 12.44 10.52
CA LEU A 124 2.98 11.02 10.20
C LEU A 124 2.60 10.16 11.40
N GLY A 125 2.90 10.61 12.62
CA GLY A 125 2.64 9.86 13.85
C GLY A 125 1.17 9.73 14.21
N ILE A 126 0.31 10.61 13.66
CA ILE A 126 -1.15 10.54 13.81
C ILE A 126 -1.88 10.31 12.49
N CYS A 127 -1.17 10.33 11.37
CA CYS A 127 -1.76 10.09 10.04
C CYS A 127 -2.24 8.65 9.91
N VAL A 128 -3.48 8.45 9.47
CA VAL A 128 -4.08 7.13 9.23
C VAL A 128 -4.00 6.67 7.76
N TYR A 129 -3.28 7.39 6.93
CA TYR A 129 -3.05 7.06 5.51
C TYR A 129 -4.35 6.80 4.72
N CYS A 130 -5.44 7.50 5.02
CA CYS A 130 -6.74 7.33 4.37
C CYS A 130 -6.77 7.83 2.91
N GLY A 131 -5.87 8.75 2.52
CA GLY A 131 -5.77 9.30 1.17
C GLY A 131 -6.79 10.38 0.80
N TYR A 132 -7.67 10.81 1.72
CA TYR A 132 -8.65 11.87 1.43
C TYR A 132 -7.99 13.20 1.04
N CYS A 133 -6.81 13.48 1.58
CA CYS A 133 -6.03 14.67 1.19
C CYS A 133 -5.66 14.66 -0.29
N VAL A 134 -5.37 13.47 -0.86
CA VAL A 134 -5.08 13.32 -2.29
C VAL A 134 -6.34 13.48 -3.13
N GLU A 135 -7.45 12.86 -2.68
CA GLU A 135 -8.71 12.86 -3.44
C GLU A 135 -9.36 14.26 -3.50
N VAL A 136 -9.19 15.07 -2.45
CA VAL A 136 -9.81 16.40 -2.37
C VAL A 136 -8.98 17.50 -3.03
N CYS A 137 -7.70 17.23 -3.36
CA CYS A 137 -6.80 18.25 -3.87
C CYS A 137 -7.14 18.65 -5.32
N PRO A 138 -7.60 19.88 -5.62
CA PRO A 138 -7.95 20.29 -6.97
C PRO A 138 -6.75 20.44 -7.89
N GLU A 139 -5.56 20.74 -7.32
CA GLU A 139 -4.32 20.98 -8.05
C GLU A 139 -3.46 19.71 -8.19
N ASP A 140 -3.92 18.56 -7.67
CA ASP A 140 -3.12 17.33 -7.61
C ASP A 140 -1.72 17.57 -7.00
N ALA A 141 -1.68 18.46 -6.01
CA ALA A 141 -0.45 18.93 -5.40
C ALA A 141 0.11 17.95 -4.35
N ILE A 142 -0.76 17.20 -3.67
CA ILE A 142 -0.35 16.19 -2.69
C ILE A 142 -0.59 14.80 -3.25
N ARG A 143 0.40 13.92 -3.12
CA ARG A 143 0.34 12.52 -3.57
C ARG A 143 0.90 11.57 -2.53
N MET A 144 0.50 10.30 -2.60
CA MET A 144 0.94 9.22 -1.73
C MET A 144 1.51 8.05 -2.55
N ASP A 145 2.29 8.35 -3.56
CA ASP A 145 2.80 7.41 -4.57
C ASP A 145 4.33 7.21 -4.50
N THR A 146 4.94 7.50 -3.36
CA THR A 146 6.41 7.46 -3.21
C THR A 146 7.01 6.07 -3.10
N GLY A 147 6.21 5.04 -2.76
CA GLY A 147 6.71 3.68 -2.51
C GLY A 147 7.51 3.50 -1.22
N ILE A 148 7.69 4.55 -0.45
CA ILE A 148 8.38 4.48 0.83
C ILE A 148 7.46 3.81 1.83
N LEU A 149 7.87 2.63 2.31
CA LEU A 149 7.15 1.81 3.29
C LEU A 149 7.69 2.00 4.70
N ASP A 150 8.94 2.41 4.80
CA ASP A 150 9.58 2.70 6.09
C ASP A 150 9.11 4.08 6.56
N LEU A 151 8.12 4.04 7.45
CA LEU A 151 7.47 5.23 8.01
C LEU A 151 7.83 5.41 9.48
N ALA A 152 8.62 4.49 10.04
CA ALA A 152 9.05 4.55 11.42
C ALA A 152 10.22 5.53 11.59
N ALA A 153 10.24 6.24 12.71
CA ALA A 153 11.34 7.10 13.09
C ALA A 153 11.68 6.92 14.58
N TYR A 154 12.91 7.25 14.95
CA TYR A 154 13.38 7.13 16.34
C TYR A 154 12.90 8.27 17.24
N SER A 155 12.45 9.38 16.67
CA SER A 155 11.93 10.53 17.42
C SER A 155 10.60 11.00 16.86
N ARG A 156 9.85 11.73 17.69
CA ARG A 156 8.56 12.30 17.31
C ARG A 156 8.70 13.39 16.25
N GLU A 157 9.75 14.18 16.38
CA GLU A 157 10.06 15.29 15.47
C GLU A 157 10.38 14.78 14.06
N ALA A 158 11.08 13.64 13.95
CA ALA A 158 11.39 13.02 12.67
C ALA A 158 10.17 12.44 11.93
N MET A 159 9.02 12.38 12.59
CA MET A 159 7.74 12.01 11.98
C MET A 159 6.93 13.23 11.51
N GLN A 160 7.41 14.44 11.74
CA GLN A 160 6.82 15.66 11.22
C GLN A 160 7.50 16.04 9.93
N LEU A 161 6.77 15.97 8.84
CA LEU A 161 7.27 16.34 7.51
C LEU A 161 6.96 17.81 7.24
N ASP A 162 7.98 18.57 6.96
CA ASP A 162 7.85 19.94 6.51
C ASP A 162 7.70 20.05 4.98
N ILE A 163 7.43 21.24 4.48
CA ILE A 163 7.27 21.49 3.05
C ILE A 163 8.51 21.12 2.23
N HIS A 164 9.72 21.30 2.78
CA HIS A 164 10.98 21.00 2.09
C HIS A 164 11.19 19.51 1.95
N GLU A 165 10.90 18.75 2.99
CA GLU A 165 10.94 17.28 2.94
C GLU A 165 9.90 16.71 1.99
N LEU A 166 8.68 17.27 1.98
CA LEU A 166 7.60 16.85 1.08
C LEU A 166 7.90 17.15 -0.39
N MET A 167 8.69 18.20 -0.67
CA MET A 167 9.13 18.57 -2.02
C MET A 167 10.42 17.88 -2.47
N ASN A 168 11.02 17.03 -1.65
CA ASN A 168 12.30 16.39 -1.93
C ASN A 168 12.27 15.70 -3.32
N PRO A 169 13.24 16.00 -4.21
CA PRO A 169 13.32 15.39 -5.53
C PRO A 169 13.39 13.86 -5.54
N ALA A 170 14.00 13.26 -4.51
CA ALA A 170 14.07 11.82 -4.35
C ALA A 170 12.68 11.15 -4.23
N LEU A 171 11.66 11.90 -3.79
CA LEU A 171 10.29 11.44 -3.68
C LEU A 171 9.45 11.66 -4.96
N ARG A 172 10.03 12.26 -6.00
CA ARG A 172 9.31 12.63 -7.23
C ARG A 172 9.06 11.49 -8.20
N LYS A 173 9.72 10.35 -8.02
CA LYS A 173 9.56 9.20 -8.93
C LYS A 173 8.27 8.46 -8.57
N PRO A 174 7.25 8.43 -9.44
CA PRO A 174 6.07 7.60 -9.22
C PRO A 174 6.45 6.11 -9.30
N ILE A 175 5.76 5.27 -8.53
CA ILE A 175 6.00 3.83 -8.45
C ILE A 175 5.51 3.06 -9.71
N HIS A 176 5.41 3.67 -10.84
CA HIS A 176 5.26 2.95 -12.08
C HIS A 176 6.63 2.51 -12.59
N GLY A 177 7.04 1.30 -12.17
CA GLY A 177 8.36 0.76 -12.39
C GLY A 177 9.32 1.22 -11.27
N CYS A 178 9.49 0.38 -10.27
CA CYS A 178 10.29 0.65 -9.10
C CYS A 178 11.78 0.75 -9.46
N GLU A 179 12.24 1.91 -9.88
CA GLU A 179 13.65 2.29 -9.84
C GLU A 179 13.84 3.29 -8.69
N LEU A 180 13.73 2.81 -7.45
CA LEU A 180 14.23 3.52 -6.29
C LEU A 180 15.61 2.96 -5.97
N ASP A 181 16.64 3.78 -6.18
CA ASP A 181 18.02 3.52 -5.76
C ASP A 181 18.18 3.56 -4.22
N PHE A 182 17.35 2.79 -3.52
CA PHE A 182 17.57 2.47 -2.12
C PHE A 182 18.12 1.04 -2.05
N PRO A 183 19.22 0.80 -1.31
CA PRO A 183 19.92 -0.48 -1.33
C PRO A 183 19.13 -1.69 -0.84
N HIS A 184 17.86 -1.50 -0.44
CA HIS A 184 17.00 -2.55 0.10
C HIS A 184 15.57 -2.55 -0.45
N GLN A 185 15.23 -1.78 -1.50
CA GLN A 185 13.88 -1.72 -2.04
C GLN A 185 13.78 -2.24 -3.46
N CYS A 186 13.03 -3.29 -3.56
CA CYS A 186 12.31 -3.89 -4.69
C CYS A 186 12.68 -3.43 -6.11
N LYS A 187 13.41 -4.27 -6.82
CA LYS A 187 13.42 -4.29 -8.28
C LYS A 187 12.21 -5.09 -8.77
N VAL A 188 11.02 -4.50 -8.77
CA VAL A 188 9.86 -5.08 -9.44
C VAL A 188 9.71 -4.39 -10.77
N THR A 189 10.11 -5.06 -11.84
CA THR A 189 9.79 -4.64 -13.20
C THR A 189 8.30 -4.93 -13.45
N GLY A 190 7.63 -4.07 -14.23
CA GLY A 190 6.18 -4.20 -14.47
C GLY A 190 5.74 -5.52 -15.12
N GLU A 191 6.68 -6.37 -15.54
CA GLU A 191 6.44 -7.73 -16.04
C GLU A 191 6.24 -8.74 -14.91
N ASP A 192 6.87 -8.52 -13.74
CA ASP A 192 6.72 -9.39 -12.57
C ASP A 192 5.34 -9.24 -11.90
N MET A 193 4.64 -8.13 -12.15
CA MET A 193 3.29 -7.90 -11.62
C MET A 193 2.19 -8.67 -12.35
N LYS A 194 2.39 -9.04 -13.61
CA LYS A 194 1.39 -9.78 -14.41
C LYS A 194 1.26 -11.25 -14.03
N GLY A 195 2.28 -11.86 -13.45
CA GLY A 195 2.30 -13.28 -13.11
C GLY A 195 1.84 -13.64 -11.70
N SER A 196 1.73 -12.66 -10.80
CA SER A 196 1.50 -12.93 -9.36
C SER A 196 0.03 -12.99 -8.95
N TRP A 197 -0.88 -12.43 -9.74
CA TRP A 197 -2.30 -12.30 -9.36
C TRP A 197 -3.27 -13.11 -10.20
N ASP A 198 -2.85 -13.66 -11.36
CA ASP A 198 -3.71 -14.46 -12.24
C ASP A 198 -4.12 -15.82 -11.61
N GLY A 199 -3.59 -16.16 -10.44
CA GLY A 199 -3.93 -17.36 -9.67
C GLY A 199 -4.87 -17.15 -8.48
N LEU A 200 -5.24 -15.92 -8.17
CA LEU A 200 -6.17 -15.56 -7.09
C LEU A 200 -7.46 -14.95 -7.65
N SER A 201 -8.14 -15.68 -8.56
CA SER A 201 -9.55 -15.42 -8.81
C SER A 201 -10.30 -15.66 -7.50
N ALA A 202 -11.02 -14.64 -7.03
CA ALA A 202 -11.87 -14.74 -5.87
C ALA A 202 -12.84 -15.94 -6.04
N PRO A 203 -12.98 -16.82 -5.03
CA PRO A 203 -13.99 -17.88 -5.08
C PRO A 203 -15.36 -17.22 -4.93
N GLY A 204 -16.11 -17.11 -6.01
CA GLY A 204 -17.52 -16.79 -5.95
C GLY A 204 -18.03 -15.76 -6.93
N GLU A 205 -17.91 -16.01 -8.22
CA GLU A 205 -18.88 -15.50 -9.20
C GLU A 205 -19.15 -16.62 -10.22
N SER A 206 -20.11 -17.44 -9.88
CA SER A 206 -20.85 -18.28 -10.82
C SER A 206 -22.30 -18.29 -10.40
#